data_b332906de2e49a4e4635fa8124e4c115
#
_entry.id   b332906de2e49a4e4635fa8124e4c115
#
_cell.length_a   1.000
_cell.length_b   1.000
_cell.length_c   1.000
_cell.angle_alpha   90.00
_cell.angle_beta   90.00
_cell.angle_gamma   90.00
#
_symmetry.space_group_name_H-M   'P 1'
#
loop_
_entity.id
_entity.type
_entity.pdbx_description
1 polymer ?
#
loop_
_entity_poly.entity_id
_entity_poly.type
_entity_poly.pdbx_seq_one_letter_code
_entity_poly.pdbx_strand_id
1 'polypeptide(L)' 'MELQSETILDLKAFNRLFGEYQQRFIRFAGTYVSDAATAEDIVMESFMAAWEKRDMLSASAFPPYALTIVKNKCLNH' A
#
# COMPACT_ATOMS: atom_id res chain seq x y z
N MET A 1 2.36 -12.96 24.84
CA MET A 1 2.11 -12.78 24.42
C MET A 1 2.37 -12.58 23.28
N GLU A 2 2.77 -12.73 22.57
CA GLU A 2 3.07 -12.56 21.55
C GLU A 2 2.24 -12.26 20.51
N LEU A 3 1.33 -12.03 20.45
CA LEU A 3 0.44 -11.60 19.51
C LEU A 3 0.69 -10.33 18.98
N GLN A 4 1.46 -9.55 19.60
CA GLN A 4 1.72 -8.20 19.24
C GLN A 4 2.42 -8.07 17.94
N SER A 5 3.16 -9.08 17.54
CA SER A 5 3.90 -8.96 16.29
C SER A 5 2.95 -8.84 15.12
N GLU A 6 1.69 -9.25 15.30
CA GLU A 6 0.74 -9.14 14.22
C GLU A 6 0.14 -7.77 14.13
N THR A 7 0.23 -6.97 15.17
CA THR A 7 -0.39 -5.66 15.17
C THR A 7 0.59 -4.54 14.98
N ILE A 8 1.88 -4.85 14.98
CA ILE A 8 2.91 -3.82 14.80
C ILE A 8 3.35 -3.77 13.36
N LEU A 9 3.28 -2.57 12.78
CA LEU A 9 3.77 -2.38 11.43
C LEU A 9 5.08 -1.63 11.52
N ASP A 10 6.17 -2.37 11.55
CA ASP A 10 7.50 -1.78 11.59
C ASP A 10 8.08 -1.78 10.17
N LEU A 11 9.29 -1.26 10.03
CA LEU A 11 9.90 -1.14 8.72
C LEU A 11 10.11 -2.49 8.05
N LYS A 12 10.42 -3.52 8.82
CA LYS A 12 10.63 -4.84 8.26
C LYS A 12 9.32 -5.39 7.68
N ALA A 13 8.23 -5.23 8.43
CA ALA A 13 6.92 -5.66 7.96
C ALA A 13 6.49 -4.84 6.75
N PHE A 14 6.76 -3.54 6.76
CA PHE A 14 6.42 -2.68 5.64
C PHE A 14 7.13 -3.14 4.37
N ASN A 15 8.44 -3.41 4.47
CA ASN A 15 9.20 -3.84 3.29
C ASN A 15 8.67 -5.16 2.74
N ARG A 16 8.29 -6.07 3.62
CA ARG A 16 7.74 -7.35 3.19
C ARG A 16 6.41 -7.16 2.48
N LEU A 17 5.55 -6.32 3.05
CA LEU A 17 4.24 -6.06 2.44
C LEU A 17 4.38 -5.34 1.11
N PHE A 18 5.29 -4.38 1.03
CA PHE A 18 5.52 -3.67 -0.21
C PHE A 18 5.96 -4.65 -1.30
N GLY A 19 6.92 -5.51 -0.99
CA GLY A 19 7.39 -6.49 -1.97
C GLY A 19 6.30 -7.47 -2.38
N GLU A 20 5.43 -7.82 -1.44
CA GLU A 20 4.39 -8.80 -1.70
C GLU A 20 3.25 -8.22 -2.55
N TYR A 21 2.87 -6.98 -2.31
CA TYR A 21 1.69 -6.41 -2.95
C TYR A 21 1.96 -5.43 -4.08
N GLN A 22 3.20 -5.00 -4.25
CA GLN A 22 3.54 -3.98 -5.23
C GLN A 22 3.01 -4.29 -6.63
N GLN A 23 3.32 -5.47 -7.14
CA GLN A 23 2.92 -5.82 -8.50
C GLN A 23 1.42 -5.89 -8.67
N ARG A 24 0.74 -6.44 -7.67
CA ARG A 24 -0.71 -6.52 -7.73
C ARG A 24 -1.34 -5.15 -7.78
N PHE A 25 -0.82 -4.25 -6.97
CA PHE A 25 -1.39 -2.91 -6.89
C PHE A 25 -1.09 -2.11 -8.16
N ILE A 26 0.09 -2.33 -8.76
CA ILE A 26 0.41 -1.68 -10.02
C ILE A 26 -0.53 -2.16 -11.12
N ARG A 27 -0.82 -3.46 -11.16
CA ARG A 27 -1.77 -3.97 -12.14
C ARG A 27 -3.16 -3.40 -11.90
N PHE A 28 -3.55 -3.27 -10.63
CA PHE A 28 -4.84 -2.68 -10.30
C PHE A 28 -4.90 -1.23 -10.78
N ALA A 29 -3.85 -0.45 -10.47
CA ALA A 29 -3.80 0.94 -10.91
C ALA A 29 -3.83 1.04 -12.43
N GLY A 30 -3.23 0.08 -13.10
CA GLY A 30 -3.20 0.04 -14.55
C GLY A 30 -4.56 -0.12 -15.21
N THR A 31 -5.57 -0.54 -14.44
CA THR A 31 -6.92 -0.60 -14.99
C THR A 31 -7.58 0.77 -15.00
N TYR A 32 -7.00 1.74 -14.31
CA TYR A 32 -7.55 3.10 -14.26
C TYR A 32 -6.73 4.09 -15.08
N VAL A 33 -5.41 3.89 -15.12
CA VAL A 33 -4.53 4.79 -15.86
C VAL A 33 -3.72 3.95 -16.84
N SER A 34 -3.52 4.47 -18.04
CA SER A 34 -2.89 3.68 -19.09
C SER A 34 -1.37 3.76 -19.09
N ASP A 35 -0.83 4.77 -18.43
CA ASP A 35 0.62 4.96 -18.40
C ASP A 35 1.25 4.16 -17.26
N ALA A 36 2.15 3.25 -17.59
CA ALA A 36 2.76 2.38 -16.60
C ALA A 36 3.53 3.15 -15.52
N ALA A 37 4.24 4.19 -15.94
CA ALA A 37 5.01 4.98 -14.97
C ALA A 37 4.09 5.68 -13.99
N THR A 38 2.95 6.17 -14.47
CA THR A 38 1.97 6.81 -13.61
C THR A 38 1.39 5.81 -12.62
N ALA A 39 1.10 4.59 -13.07
CA ALA A 39 0.57 3.56 -12.17
C ALA A 39 1.58 3.23 -11.07
N GLU A 40 2.86 3.13 -11.42
CA GLU A 40 3.90 2.85 -10.44
C GLU A 40 4.03 3.98 -9.44
N ASP A 41 3.97 5.21 -9.90
CA ASP A 41 4.08 6.37 -9.01
C ASP A 41 2.91 6.42 -8.03
N ILE A 42 1.70 6.13 -8.53
CA ILE A 42 0.52 6.13 -7.67
C ILE A 42 0.66 5.09 -6.57
N VAL A 43 1.14 3.89 -6.92
CA VAL A 43 1.29 2.83 -5.94
C VAL A 43 2.35 3.20 -4.91
N MET A 44 3.48 3.74 -5.37
CA MET A 44 4.53 4.14 -4.46
C MET A 44 4.04 5.21 -3.48
N GLU A 45 3.38 6.24 -4.00
CA GLU A 45 2.86 7.31 -3.16
C GLU A 45 1.83 6.78 -2.17
N SER A 46 1.03 5.81 -2.60
CA SER A 46 0.00 5.25 -1.74
C SER A 46 0.61 4.46 -0.59
N PHE A 47 1.67 3.69 -0.86
CA PHE A 47 2.36 2.98 0.21
C PHE A 47 3.01 3.96 1.19
N MET A 48 3.58 5.06 0.68
CA MET A 48 4.19 6.03 1.57
C MET A 48 3.15 6.74 2.43
N ALA A 49 1.99 7.06 1.84
CA ALA A 49 0.91 7.69 2.60
C ALA A 49 0.40 6.74 3.69
N ALA A 50 0.29 5.45 3.35
CA ALA A 50 -0.16 4.47 4.34
C ALA A 50 0.88 4.31 5.44
N TRP A 51 2.17 4.37 5.08
CA TRP A 51 3.25 4.26 6.05
C TRP A 51 3.16 5.39 7.09
N GLU A 52 2.73 6.57 6.66
CA GLU A 52 2.60 7.68 7.58
C GLU A 52 1.53 7.44 8.65
N LYS A 53 0.61 6.51 8.38
CA LYS A 53 -0.45 6.17 9.32
C LYS A 53 -0.15 4.86 10.06
N ARG A 54 1.10 4.41 10.03
CA ARG A 54 1.44 3.10 10.55
C ARG A 54 1.11 2.91 12.02
N ASP A 55 1.11 3.98 12.78
CA ASP A 55 0.81 3.87 14.21
C ASP A 55 -0.65 3.47 14.45
N MET A 56 -1.49 3.66 13.44
CA MET A 56 -2.91 3.37 13.54
C MET A 56 -3.31 2.12 12.79
N LEU A 57 -2.35 1.42 12.19
CA LEU A 57 -2.64 0.28 11.35
C LEU A 57 -1.92 -0.97 11.82
N SER A 58 -2.62 -2.09 11.83
CA SER A 58 -1.96 -3.37 12.01
C SER A 58 -1.38 -3.80 10.67
N ALA A 59 -0.51 -4.80 10.68
CA ALA A 59 0.06 -5.30 9.44
C ALA A 59 -1.02 -5.86 8.53
N SER A 60 -2.05 -6.48 9.09
CA SER A 60 -3.12 -7.05 8.26
C SER A 60 -4.05 -5.97 7.69
N ALA A 61 -4.15 -4.82 8.34
CA ALA A 61 -4.98 -3.74 7.85
C ALA A 61 -4.28 -2.88 6.82
N PHE A 62 -2.96 -2.97 6.74
CA PHE A 62 -2.19 -2.12 5.86
C PHE A 62 -2.51 -2.31 4.37
N PRO A 63 -2.53 -3.55 3.83
CA PRO A 63 -2.77 -3.69 2.39
C PRO A 63 -4.12 -3.13 1.93
N PRO A 64 -5.25 -3.43 2.60
CA PRO A 64 -6.51 -2.85 2.14
C PRO A 64 -6.55 -1.34 2.30
N TYR A 65 -5.88 -0.80 3.32
CA TYR A 65 -5.81 0.63 3.51
C TYR A 65 -5.04 1.28 2.36
N ALA A 66 -3.87 0.71 2.01
CA ALA A 66 -3.07 1.22 0.92
C ALA A 66 -3.81 1.10 -0.41
N LEU A 67 -4.54 0.02 -0.61
CA LEU A 67 -5.28 -0.17 -1.85
C LEU A 67 -6.38 0.88 -2.00
N THR A 68 -7.02 1.27 -0.89
CA THR A 68 -8.02 2.32 -0.93
C THR A 68 -7.39 3.64 -1.39
N ILE A 69 -6.17 3.92 -0.93
CA ILE A 69 -5.48 5.12 -1.36
C ILE A 69 -5.15 5.06 -2.85
N VAL A 70 -4.69 3.88 -3.32
CA VAL A 70 -4.39 3.69 -4.73
C VAL A 70 -5.63 3.99 -5.57
N LYS A 71 -6.76 3.44 -5.17
CA LYS A 71 -7.99 3.62 -5.91
C LYS A 71 -8.39 5.09 -5.95
N ASN A 72 -8.33 5.76 -4.80
CA ASN A 72 -8.71 7.16 -4.76
C ASN A 72 -7.80 8.03 -5.60
N LYS A 73 -6.50 7.76 -5.59
CA LYS A 73 -5.58 8.53 -6.42
C LYS A 73 -5.82 8.28 -7.90
N CYS A 74 -6.15 7.04 -8.27
CA CYS A 74 -6.45 6.73 -9.66
C CYS A 74 -7.70 7.46 -10.13
N LEU A 75 -8.73 7.50 -9.27
CA LEU A 75 -9.97 8.16 -9.65
C LEU A 75 -9.80 9.66 -9.76
N ASN A 76 -8.85 10.23 -9.04
CA ASN A 76 -8.60 11.67 -9.08
C ASN A 76 -7.49 12.07 -10.02
N HIS A 77 -6.92 11.13 -10.72
CA HIS A 77 -5.77 11.41 -11.61
C HIS A 77 -6.21 12.07 -12.94
#